data_c20723375cda406fb9d20b7b79fe741c
#
_entry.id   c20723375cda406fb9d20b7b79fe741c
#
_cell.length_a   1.000
_cell.length_b   1.000
_cell.length_c   1.000
_cell.angle_alpha   90.00
_cell.angle_beta   90.00
_cell.angle_gamma   90.00
#
_symmetry.space_group_name_H-M   'P 1'
#
loop_
_entity.id
_entity.type
_entity.pdbx_description
1 polymer ?
#
loop_
_entity_poly.entity_id
_entity_poly.type
_entity_poly.pdbx_seq_one_letter_code
_entity_poly.pdbx_strand_id
1 'polypeptide(L)'
;DRFMPQMMGPSIQPGATGPVTMAGAVAQGVAESMFCVVVAQLRQKGCPVGLGCNFGILDMAQGLMSIGSPEMSLGLAAQAEVAQTLGLPTWGLAGATDAKCLDAQSGAEAAFHILAQGQAGLNLIHDVGYMDMSMACGVEQLVMSNDVIGMAKRFLRGFEVSDEHL
;
A
#
# COMPACT_ATOMS: atom_id res chain seq x y z
N ASP A 1 -19.54 -20.30 7.74
CA ASP A 1 -18.87 -20.83 8.92
C ASP A 1 -17.41 -21.22 8.70
N ARG A 2 -16.69 -20.44 7.92
CA ARG A 2 -15.25 -20.61 7.76
C ARG A 2 -14.57 -19.33 8.26
N PHE A 3 -13.48 -19.50 9.00
CA PHE A 3 -12.59 -18.40 9.39
C PHE A 3 -11.87 -17.87 8.15
N MET A 4 -12.57 -17.11 7.34
CA MET A 4 -11.98 -16.42 6.19
C MET A 4 -11.31 -15.14 6.66
N PRO A 5 -10.02 -14.94 6.36
CA PRO A 5 -9.36 -13.67 6.65
C PRO A 5 -10.10 -12.50 5.99
N GLN A 6 -10.28 -11.44 6.74
CA GLN A 6 -10.93 -10.21 6.26
C GLN A 6 -9.89 -9.12 6.05
N MET A 7 -9.80 -8.66 4.83
CA MET A 7 -8.96 -7.53 4.43
C MET A 7 -9.92 -6.44 3.95
N MET A 8 -10.42 -5.66 4.89
CA MET A 8 -11.29 -4.54 4.59
C MET A 8 -10.57 -3.25 4.91
N GLY A 9 -10.69 -2.29 4.03
CA GLY A 9 -10.07 -1.02 4.23
C GLY A 9 -10.77 0.11 3.51
N PRO A 10 -10.75 1.29 4.09
CA PRO A 10 -11.23 2.51 3.49
C PRO A 10 -10.33 2.96 2.35
N SER A 11 -10.74 4.00 1.66
CA SER A 11 -9.92 4.73 0.70
C SER A 11 -9.88 6.20 1.10
N ILE A 12 -8.76 6.63 1.65
CA ILE A 12 -8.58 7.99 2.13
C ILE A 12 -7.86 8.81 1.06
N GLN A 13 -8.41 9.97 0.78
CA GLN A 13 -7.81 10.96 -0.12
C GLN A 13 -7.51 12.25 0.65
N PRO A 14 -6.28 12.44 1.14
CA PRO A 14 -5.86 13.70 1.71
C PRO A 14 -6.18 14.88 0.78
N GLY A 15 -6.91 15.85 1.31
CA GLY A 15 -7.37 17.02 0.54
C GLY A 15 -8.73 16.86 -0.13
N ALA A 16 -9.31 15.65 -0.14
CA ALA A 16 -10.65 15.38 -0.67
C ALA A 16 -11.55 14.73 0.39
N THR A 17 -11.46 13.42 0.58
CA THR A 17 -12.31 12.67 1.54
C THR A 17 -11.69 12.60 2.94
N GLY A 18 -10.46 13.07 3.10
CA GLY A 18 -9.76 13.13 4.38
C GLY A 18 -9.07 14.48 4.61
N PRO A 19 -8.52 14.68 5.82
CA PRO A 19 -7.76 15.89 6.14
C PRO A 19 -6.61 16.11 5.16
N VAL A 20 -6.28 17.39 4.90
CA VAL A 20 -5.13 17.76 4.05
C VAL A 20 -3.79 17.32 4.66
N THR A 21 -3.70 17.33 5.99
CA THR A 21 -2.47 16.94 6.67
C THR A 21 -2.31 15.41 6.66
N MET A 22 -1.10 14.93 6.35
CA MET A 22 -0.80 13.51 6.33
C MET A 22 -1.14 12.81 7.64
N ALA A 23 -0.76 13.39 8.78
CA ALA A 23 -1.05 12.83 10.09
C ALA A 23 -2.57 12.69 10.34
N GLY A 24 -3.35 13.70 9.97
CA GLY A 24 -4.81 13.65 10.08
C GLY A 24 -5.43 12.58 9.17
N ALA A 25 -4.95 12.48 7.94
CA ALA A 25 -5.43 11.47 7.00
C ALA A 25 -5.06 10.04 7.45
N VAL A 26 -3.86 9.83 7.97
CA VAL A 26 -3.45 8.54 8.57
C VAL A 26 -4.34 8.19 9.76
N ALA A 27 -4.59 9.15 10.66
CA ALA A 27 -5.47 8.92 11.82
C ALA A 27 -6.89 8.53 11.40
N GLN A 28 -7.46 9.20 10.40
CA GLN A 28 -8.77 8.84 9.85
C GLN A 28 -8.75 7.46 9.21
N GLY A 29 -7.75 7.15 8.36
CA GLY A 29 -7.63 5.85 7.70
C GLY A 29 -7.53 4.70 8.71
N VAL A 30 -6.77 4.90 9.78
CA VAL A 30 -6.67 3.93 10.88
C VAL A 30 -8.02 3.78 11.59
N ALA A 31 -8.72 4.88 11.90
CA ALA A 31 -10.01 4.82 12.57
C ALA A 31 -11.06 4.07 11.74
N GLU A 32 -11.13 4.33 10.44
CA GLU A 32 -12.03 3.64 9.53
C GLU A 32 -11.67 2.16 9.37
N SER A 33 -10.38 1.84 9.30
CA SER A 33 -9.92 0.43 9.25
C SER A 33 -10.26 -0.31 10.55
N MET A 34 -10.09 0.35 11.70
CA MET A 34 -10.46 -0.23 13.00
C MET A 34 -11.97 -0.47 13.13
N PHE A 35 -12.80 0.37 12.52
CA PHE A 35 -14.24 0.09 12.43
C PHE A 35 -14.49 -1.26 11.74
N CYS A 36 -13.81 -1.52 10.62
CA CYS A 36 -13.91 -2.80 9.92
C CYS A 36 -13.45 -3.98 10.79
N VAL A 37 -12.38 -3.82 11.55
CA VAL A 37 -11.90 -4.83 12.51
C VAL A 37 -12.97 -5.13 13.56
N VAL A 38 -13.57 -4.09 14.15
CA VAL A 38 -14.63 -4.24 15.16
C VAL A 38 -15.84 -4.98 14.59
N VAL A 39 -16.30 -4.60 13.40
CA VAL A 39 -17.44 -5.27 12.74
C VAL A 39 -17.14 -6.76 12.50
N ALA A 40 -15.93 -7.09 12.00
CA ALA A 40 -15.53 -8.47 11.78
C ALA A 40 -15.52 -9.29 13.09
N GLN A 41 -14.99 -8.72 14.19
CA GLN A 41 -14.94 -9.39 15.48
C GLN A 41 -16.33 -9.52 16.13
N LEU A 42 -17.21 -8.54 15.97
CA LEU A 42 -18.59 -8.63 16.43
C LEU A 42 -19.38 -9.71 15.66
N ARG A 43 -19.13 -9.83 14.37
CA ARG A 43 -19.76 -10.86 13.53
C ARG A 43 -19.24 -12.25 13.87
N GLN A 44 -17.95 -12.37 14.12
CA GLN A 44 -17.29 -13.64 14.43
C GLN A 44 -16.02 -13.38 15.26
N LYS A 45 -16.10 -13.59 16.55
CA LYS A 45 -14.97 -13.45 17.47
C LYS A 45 -13.80 -14.34 17.06
N GLY A 46 -12.60 -13.77 16.95
CA GLY A 46 -11.41 -14.48 16.53
C GLY A 46 -11.25 -14.60 15.00
N CYS A 47 -12.11 -13.94 14.22
CA CYS A 47 -11.91 -13.84 12.77
C CYS A 47 -10.54 -13.19 12.46
N PRO A 48 -9.71 -13.82 11.62
CA PRO A 48 -8.46 -13.19 11.19
C PRO A 48 -8.75 -11.91 10.41
N VAL A 49 -8.08 -10.83 10.78
CA VAL A 49 -8.25 -9.52 10.13
C VAL A 49 -6.90 -8.90 9.84
N GLY A 50 -6.81 -8.16 8.73
CA GLY A 50 -5.69 -7.30 8.39
C GLY A 50 -6.14 -5.84 8.40
N LEU A 51 -5.25 -4.96 8.85
CA LEU A 51 -5.47 -3.52 8.84
C LEU A 51 -4.75 -2.89 7.65
N GLY A 52 -5.43 -2.06 6.91
CA GLY A 52 -4.87 -1.32 5.78
C GLY A 52 -5.91 -0.41 5.18
N CYS A 53 -5.48 0.47 4.30
CA CYS A 53 -6.40 1.25 3.47
C CYS A 53 -5.73 1.58 2.13
N ASN A 54 -6.53 2.03 1.19
CA ASN A 54 -6.02 2.73 0.02
C ASN A 54 -5.77 4.19 0.39
N PHE A 55 -4.70 4.73 -0.13
CA PHE A 55 -4.28 6.10 0.14
C PHE A 55 -3.91 6.76 -1.17
N GLY A 56 -4.65 7.76 -1.59
CA GLY A 56 -4.38 8.48 -2.83
C GLY A 56 -4.47 9.97 -2.58
N ILE A 57 -3.53 10.74 -3.09
CA ILE A 57 -3.44 12.17 -2.83
C ILE A 57 -4.28 12.93 -3.85
N LEU A 58 -5.06 13.90 -3.41
CA LEU A 58 -5.72 14.80 -4.32
C LEU A 58 -4.70 15.79 -4.91
N ASP A 59 -4.48 15.72 -6.23
CA ASP A 59 -3.88 16.83 -6.96
C ASP A 59 -4.94 17.95 -7.11
N MET A 60 -4.80 18.97 -6.28
CA MET A 60 -5.76 20.07 -6.25
C MET A 60 -5.74 20.92 -7.52
N ALA A 61 -4.65 20.89 -8.29
CA ALA A 61 -4.54 21.66 -9.54
C ALA A 61 -5.34 21.00 -10.66
N GLN A 62 -5.36 19.67 -10.68
CA GLN A 62 -6.05 18.90 -11.72
C GLN A 62 -7.39 18.32 -11.24
N GLY A 63 -7.63 18.28 -9.94
CA GLY A 63 -8.80 17.65 -9.34
C GLY A 63 -8.80 16.12 -9.48
N LEU A 64 -7.62 15.52 -9.62
CA LEU A 64 -7.44 14.09 -9.82
C LEU A 64 -6.74 13.47 -8.62
N MET A 65 -7.00 12.19 -8.39
CA MET A 65 -6.27 11.41 -7.39
C MET A 65 -4.94 10.96 -7.97
N SER A 66 -3.84 11.23 -7.26
CA SER A 66 -2.53 10.67 -7.57
C SER A 66 -2.26 9.45 -6.70
N ILE A 67 -1.87 8.34 -7.31
CA ILE A 67 -1.37 7.13 -6.66
C ILE A 67 0.13 6.91 -6.94
N GLY A 68 0.69 7.68 -7.88
CA GLY A 68 2.13 7.72 -8.17
C GLY A 68 2.91 8.62 -7.23
N SER A 69 2.25 9.37 -6.34
CA SER A 69 2.89 10.30 -5.43
C SER A 69 3.63 9.60 -4.28
N PRO A 70 4.79 10.13 -3.82
CA PRO A 70 5.50 9.57 -2.67
C PRO A 70 4.70 9.65 -1.36
N GLU A 71 3.78 10.61 -1.24
CA GLU A 71 2.90 10.77 -0.08
C GLU A 71 1.95 9.58 0.07
N MET A 72 1.54 8.94 -1.01
CA MET A 72 0.78 7.69 -0.96
C MET A 72 1.55 6.61 -0.19
N SER A 73 2.80 6.36 -0.58
CA SER A 73 3.64 5.39 0.12
C SER A 73 3.94 5.79 1.56
N LEU A 74 4.13 7.07 1.83
CA LEU A 74 4.35 7.58 3.19
C LEU A 74 3.14 7.34 4.09
N GLY A 75 1.94 7.60 3.59
CA GLY A 75 0.69 7.37 4.32
C GLY A 75 0.47 5.90 4.64
N LEU A 76 0.71 5.00 3.67
CA LEU A 76 0.59 3.56 3.86
C LEU A 76 1.65 3.02 4.84
N ALA A 77 2.89 3.51 4.75
CA ALA A 77 3.94 3.12 5.69
C ALA A 77 3.59 3.52 7.13
N ALA A 78 3.09 4.74 7.33
CA ALA A 78 2.65 5.19 8.65
C ALA A 78 1.48 4.36 9.21
N GLN A 79 0.54 3.96 8.37
CA GLN A 79 -0.54 3.05 8.79
C GLN A 79 0.00 1.65 9.14
N ALA A 80 0.98 1.16 8.38
CA ALA A 80 1.63 -0.11 8.66
C ALA A 80 2.30 -0.10 10.05
N GLU A 81 2.99 0.96 10.42
CA GLU A 81 3.57 1.11 11.76
C GLU A 81 2.50 1.03 12.85
N VAL A 82 1.37 1.71 12.67
CA VAL A 82 0.26 1.63 13.63
C VAL A 82 -0.28 0.20 13.73
N ALA A 83 -0.51 -0.47 12.61
CA ALA A 83 -1.01 -1.84 12.61
C ALA A 83 -0.03 -2.81 13.30
N GLN A 84 1.26 -2.65 13.06
CA GLN A 84 2.32 -3.45 13.70
C GLN A 84 2.32 -3.26 15.21
N THR A 85 2.12 -2.03 15.72
CA THR A 85 2.00 -1.81 17.17
C THR A 85 0.78 -2.49 17.78
N LEU A 86 -0.27 -2.73 16.98
CA LEU A 86 -1.47 -3.46 17.37
C LEU A 86 -1.35 -4.99 17.17
N GLY A 87 -0.23 -5.46 16.62
CA GLY A 87 -0.02 -6.86 16.29
C GLY A 87 -0.92 -7.37 15.14
N LEU A 88 -1.37 -6.49 14.26
CA LEU A 88 -2.24 -6.83 13.13
C LEU A 88 -1.43 -6.94 11.84
N PRO A 89 -1.73 -7.94 10.98
CA PRO A 89 -1.22 -7.96 9.63
C PRO A 89 -1.64 -6.71 8.85
N THR A 90 -0.78 -6.28 7.93
CA THR A 90 -0.97 -5.07 7.13
C THR A 90 -1.16 -5.39 5.67
N TRP A 91 -1.90 -4.54 4.98
CA TRP A 91 -2.03 -4.57 3.54
C TRP A 91 -2.06 -3.15 2.96
N GLY A 92 -1.68 -3.04 1.69
CA GLY A 92 -1.66 -1.77 1.00
C GLY A 92 -1.30 -1.92 -0.46
N LEU A 93 -1.26 -0.80 -1.15
CA LEU A 93 -1.10 -0.75 -2.59
C LEU A 93 0.35 -0.40 -2.97
N ALA A 94 0.87 -1.05 -4.00
CA ALA A 94 2.09 -0.63 -4.69
C ALA A 94 2.16 -1.20 -6.12
N GLY A 95 3.06 -0.63 -6.93
CA GLY A 95 3.23 -1.05 -8.32
C GLY A 95 2.21 -0.46 -9.28
N ALA A 96 1.32 0.37 -8.78
CA ALA A 96 0.47 1.23 -9.58
C ALA A 96 1.20 2.53 -9.96
N THR A 97 0.73 3.21 -11.01
CA THR A 97 1.35 4.43 -11.54
C THR A 97 0.31 5.42 -12.04
N ASP A 98 0.63 6.71 -11.99
CA ASP A 98 -0.15 7.76 -12.65
C ASP A 98 0.15 7.87 -14.15
N ALA A 99 1.22 7.22 -14.63
CA ALA A 99 1.55 7.19 -16.06
C ALA A 99 0.46 6.51 -16.88
N LYS A 100 0.21 7.02 -18.09
CA LYS A 100 -0.79 6.50 -19.02
C LYS A 100 -0.27 5.43 -19.97
N CYS A 101 1.04 5.26 -20.01
CA CYS A 101 1.71 4.26 -20.82
C CYS A 101 2.94 3.70 -20.08
N LEU A 102 3.45 2.59 -20.56
CA LEU A 102 4.70 2.03 -20.06
C LEU A 102 5.88 2.91 -20.50
N ASP A 103 6.42 3.66 -19.55
CA ASP A 103 7.53 4.60 -19.77
C ASP A 103 8.44 4.71 -18.54
N ALA A 104 9.33 5.69 -18.53
CA ALA A 104 10.22 5.94 -17.41
C ALA A 104 9.48 6.33 -16.13
N GLN A 105 8.37 7.06 -16.24
CA GLN A 105 7.55 7.43 -15.09
C GLN A 105 6.93 6.18 -14.46
N SER A 106 6.30 5.34 -15.28
CA SER A 106 5.66 4.12 -14.78
C SER A 106 6.63 3.17 -14.08
N GLY A 107 7.85 3.04 -14.64
CA GLY A 107 8.92 2.25 -14.03
C GLY A 107 9.42 2.83 -12.71
N ALA A 108 9.64 4.14 -12.65
CA ALA A 108 10.14 4.83 -11.47
C ALA A 108 9.13 4.78 -10.30
N GLU A 109 7.87 5.10 -10.56
CA GLU A 109 6.80 5.07 -9.57
C GLU A 109 6.58 3.65 -9.04
N ALA A 110 6.46 2.65 -9.93
CA ALA A 110 6.30 1.25 -9.52
C ALA A 110 7.47 0.78 -8.64
N ALA A 111 8.71 1.06 -9.04
CA ALA A 111 9.89 0.64 -8.29
C ALA A 111 9.96 1.31 -6.91
N PHE A 112 9.70 2.61 -6.85
CA PHE A 112 9.68 3.36 -5.60
C PHE A 112 8.64 2.79 -4.63
N HIS A 113 7.40 2.63 -5.08
CA HIS A 113 6.30 2.17 -4.23
C HIS A 113 6.49 0.73 -3.76
N ILE A 114 6.89 -0.18 -4.65
CA ILE A 114 7.13 -1.58 -4.30
C ILE A 114 8.23 -1.70 -3.23
N LEU A 115 9.33 -0.97 -3.39
CA LEU A 115 10.41 -0.99 -2.41
C LEU A 115 9.99 -0.34 -1.09
N ALA A 116 9.35 0.83 -1.13
CA ALA A 116 8.90 1.56 0.05
C ALA A 116 7.93 0.74 0.91
N GLN A 117 6.92 0.12 0.29
CA GLN A 117 5.97 -0.72 1.01
C GLN A 117 6.61 -2.01 1.56
N GLY A 118 7.53 -2.59 0.80
CA GLY A 118 8.32 -3.73 1.28
C GLY A 118 9.17 -3.38 2.50
N GLN A 119 9.82 -2.22 2.51
CA GLN A 119 10.61 -1.73 3.66
C GLN A 119 9.73 -1.36 4.86
N ALA A 120 8.53 -0.84 4.63
CA ALA A 120 7.54 -0.59 5.67
C ALA A 120 6.98 -1.88 6.31
N GLY A 121 7.29 -3.05 5.73
CA GLY A 121 6.91 -4.35 6.28
C GLY A 121 5.45 -4.72 6.04
N LEU A 122 4.83 -4.23 4.97
CA LEU A 122 3.49 -4.67 4.60
C LEU A 122 3.48 -6.17 4.28
N ASN A 123 2.49 -6.87 4.82
CA ASN A 123 2.35 -8.32 4.65
C ASN A 123 1.72 -8.70 3.31
N LEU A 124 0.82 -7.89 2.80
CA LEU A 124 0.15 -8.06 1.52
C LEU A 124 0.18 -6.76 0.73
N ILE A 125 0.74 -6.82 -0.47
CA ILE A 125 0.83 -5.68 -1.38
C ILE A 125 0.09 -6.03 -2.66
N HIS A 126 -0.80 -5.16 -3.11
CA HIS A 126 -1.67 -5.38 -4.26
C HIS A 126 -1.61 -4.21 -5.26
N ASP A 127 -2.47 -4.24 -6.28
CA ASP A 127 -2.65 -3.23 -7.35
C ASP A 127 -1.47 -3.11 -8.33
N VAL A 128 -0.67 -4.15 -8.45
CA VAL A 128 0.40 -4.23 -9.43
C VAL A 128 -0.17 -4.28 -10.86
N GLY A 129 0.33 -3.40 -11.73
CA GLY A 129 -0.11 -3.33 -13.12
C GLY A 129 -1.16 -2.27 -13.42
N TYR A 130 -1.67 -1.58 -12.41
CA TYR A 130 -2.56 -0.43 -12.60
C TYR A 130 -1.80 0.79 -13.13
N MET A 131 -2.46 1.54 -14.01
CA MET A 131 -1.98 2.73 -14.70
C MET A 131 -3.06 3.82 -14.68
N ASP A 132 -2.69 5.05 -15.06
CA ASP A 132 -3.62 6.18 -15.17
C ASP A 132 -4.48 6.34 -13.91
N MET A 133 -3.82 6.44 -12.75
CA MET A 133 -4.50 6.62 -11.46
C MET A 133 -5.51 5.50 -11.14
N SER A 134 -5.19 4.27 -11.51
CA SER A 134 -6.04 3.06 -11.43
C SER A 134 -7.24 3.04 -12.40
N MET A 135 -7.28 3.92 -13.37
CA MET A 135 -8.33 3.94 -14.40
C MET A 135 -8.07 2.94 -15.54
N ALA A 136 -6.83 2.46 -15.65
CA ALA A 136 -6.40 1.49 -16.64
C ALA A 136 -5.51 0.41 -16.02
N CYS A 137 -5.28 -0.66 -16.75
CA CYS A 137 -4.26 -1.66 -16.42
C CYS A 137 -3.55 -2.11 -17.69
N GLY A 138 -2.27 -2.49 -17.55
CA GLY A 138 -1.45 -2.96 -18.65
C GLY A 138 -0.74 -4.27 -18.30
N VAL A 139 -0.79 -5.24 -19.22
CA VAL A 139 -0.08 -6.51 -19.04
C VAL A 139 1.44 -6.26 -19.01
N GLU A 140 1.93 -5.35 -19.82
CA GLU A 140 3.33 -4.96 -19.88
C GLU A 140 3.78 -4.31 -18.56
N GLN A 141 2.93 -3.48 -17.96
CA GLN A 141 3.18 -2.89 -16.65
C GLN A 141 3.25 -3.99 -15.56
N LEU A 142 2.36 -4.98 -15.63
CA LEU A 142 2.38 -6.11 -14.71
C LEU A 142 3.67 -6.94 -14.83
N VAL A 143 4.11 -7.23 -16.05
CA VAL A 143 5.34 -7.99 -16.32
C VAL A 143 6.57 -7.22 -15.81
N MET A 144 6.67 -5.92 -16.12
CA MET A 144 7.76 -5.08 -15.61
C MET A 144 7.76 -5.03 -14.08
N SER A 145 6.60 -4.83 -13.48
CA SER A 145 6.49 -4.77 -12.01
C SER A 145 6.84 -6.11 -11.35
N ASN A 146 6.62 -7.25 -12.00
CA ASN A 146 7.06 -8.54 -11.49
C ASN A 146 8.59 -8.62 -11.36
N ASP A 147 9.34 -8.08 -12.32
CA ASP A 147 10.79 -8.01 -12.23
C ASP A 147 11.23 -7.05 -11.10
N VAL A 148 10.58 -5.90 -10.98
CA VAL A 148 10.80 -4.95 -9.88
C VAL A 148 10.54 -5.59 -8.52
N ILE A 149 9.48 -6.39 -8.38
CA ILE A 149 9.19 -7.16 -7.16
C ILE A 149 10.33 -8.14 -6.86
N GLY A 150 10.86 -8.79 -7.88
CA GLY A 150 12.04 -9.67 -7.75
C GLY A 150 13.25 -8.93 -7.19
N MET A 151 13.55 -7.74 -7.71
CA MET A 151 14.63 -6.87 -7.23
C MET A 151 14.38 -6.43 -5.78
N ALA A 152 13.19 -5.95 -5.47
CA ALA A 152 12.82 -5.53 -4.11
C ALA A 152 12.95 -6.70 -3.10
N LYS A 153 12.44 -7.88 -3.42
CA LYS A 153 12.58 -9.07 -2.56
C LYS A 153 14.05 -9.45 -2.34
N ARG A 154 14.89 -9.33 -3.37
CA ARG A 154 16.33 -9.59 -3.23
C ARG A 154 16.99 -8.55 -2.32
N PHE A 155 16.64 -7.27 -2.47
CA PHE A 155 17.15 -6.19 -1.63
C PHE A 155 16.75 -6.38 -0.17
N LEU A 156 15.47 -6.64 0.10
CA LEU A 156 14.93 -6.80 1.44
C LEU A 156 15.45 -8.03 2.18
N ARG A 157 15.88 -9.06 1.44
CA ARG A 157 16.52 -10.25 2.04
C ARG A 157 17.86 -9.92 2.69
N GLY A 158 18.54 -8.87 2.22
CA GLY A 158 19.87 -8.51 2.71
C GLY A 158 20.93 -9.56 2.37
N PHE A 159 21.95 -9.62 3.21
CA PHE A 159 23.04 -10.60 3.14
C PHE A 159 23.51 -10.96 4.56
N GLU A 160 24.05 -12.13 4.68
CA GLU A 160 24.62 -12.60 5.94
C GLU A 160 26.03 -12.05 6.13
N VAL A 161 26.34 -11.65 7.36
CA VAL A 161 27.68 -11.26 7.78
C VAL A 161 28.13 -12.25 8.85
N SER A 162 29.06 -13.12 8.50
CA SER A 162 29.67 -14.09 9.39
C SER A 162 31.17 -14.22 9.08
N ASP A 163 31.93 -14.83 9.98
CA ASP A 163 33.38 -15.09 9.77
C ASP A 163 33.63 -15.95 8.51
N GLU A 164 32.65 -16.76 8.10
CA GLU A 164 32.75 -17.60 6.89
C GLU A 164 32.56 -16.78 5.61
N HIS A 165 31.99 -15.57 5.70
CA HIS A 165 31.69 -14.69 4.56
C HIS A 165 32.66 -13.50 4.48
N LEU A 166 33.61 -13.38 5.41
CA LEU A 166 34.68 -12.38 5.43
C LEU A 166 35.99 -12.96 4.93
#